data_ebef0376c027930e2d7f307fd452356c
#
_entry.id   ebef0376c027930e2d7f307fd452356c
#
_cell.length_a   1.000
_cell.length_b   1.000
_cell.length_c   1.000
_cell.angle_alpha   90.00
_cell.angle_beta   90.00
_cell.angle_gamma   90.00
#
_symmetry.space_group_name_H-M   'P 1'
#
loop_
_entity.id
_entity.type
_entity.pdbx_description
1 polymer ?
#
loop_
_entity_poly.entity_id
_entity_poly.type
_entity_poly.pdbx_seq_one_letter_code
_entity_poly.pdbx_strand_id
1 'polypeptide(L)'
;ALKPSKVVDAMAYSLLGGGKRVRPNLLFKLYHDFGYEVDNNARYLAGAVECIHTYSLIHDDLPALDNDDLRRFKPTNHIVYGEDIAILAGDGLLTLAFDFIAKTNLDLRYIKVLTQNAGVSGMILGQELDILNAVDSLETLEHAYYLKTGCLFASALEMATLLANKEDKIEDVRKVARDLGIAFQIQDDLLEVTKDTSEIGKSNTSDLNRDSATITSYLALDAAQDHLNKLFEGIFQTLDLLNLKDDTLKTYISEMMDRSI
;
A
#
# COMPACT_ATOMS: atom_id res chain seq x y z
N ALA A 1 3.47 25.49 7.92
CA ALA A 1 3.92 25.30 6.52
C ALA A 1 5.41 24.92 6.53
N LEU A 2 5.82 23.99 5.64
CA LEU A 2 7.23 23.63 5.45
C LEU A 2 7.97 24.81 4.81
N LYS A 3 9.25 24.98 5.15
CA LYS A 3 10.08 26.00 4.51
C LYS A 3 10.46 25.54 3.09
N PRO A 4 10.39 26.41 2.07
CA PRO A 4 10.79 26.04 0.70
C PRO A 4 12.23 25.52 0.64
N SER A 5 12.40 24.37 -0.02
CA SER A 5 13.72 23.77 -0.27
C SER A 5 13.59 22.71 -1.38
N LYS A 6 14.72 22.32 -2.00
CA LYS A 6 14.73 21.24 -3.00
C LYS A 6 14.16 19.94 -2.48
N VAL A 7 14.40 19.61 -1.21
CA VAL A 7 13.84 18.41 -0.55
C VAL A 7 12.32 18.51 -0.49
N VAL A 8 11.77 19.67 -0.11
CA VAL A 8 10.30 19.88 -0.07
C VAL A 8 9.69 19.79 -1.48
N ASP A 9 10.37 20.32 -2.50
CA ASP A 9 9.91 20.20 -3.88
C ASP A 9 9.92 18.75 -4.34
N ALA A 10 10.96 17.98 -4.01
CA ALA A 10 11.07 16.56 -4.30
C ALA A 10 10.01 15.72 -3.56
N MET A 11 9.74 16.01 -2.27
CA MET A 11 8.63 15.40 -1.50
C MET A 11 7.28 15.66 -2.20
N ALA A 12 7.01 16.92 -2.58
CA ALA A 12 5.77 17.30 -3.25
C ALA A 12 5.63 16.67 -4.63
N TYR A 13 6.72 16.56 -5.39
CA TYR A 13 6.74 15.90 -6.70
C TYR A 13 6.19 14.49 -6.65
N SER A 14 6.65 13.66 -5.71
CA SER A 14 6.19 12.30 -5.57
C SER A 14 4.83 12.21 -4.85
N LEU A 15 4.66 12.93 -3.74
CA LEU A 15 3.43 12.84 -2.93
C LEU A 15 2.22 13.38 -3.68
N LEU A 16 2.35 14.48 -4.44
CA LEU A 16 1.26 15.13 -5.17
C LEU A 16 1.21 14.73 -6.64
N GLY A 17 2.18 13.96 -7.12
CA GLY A 17 2.38 13.61 -8.52
C GLY A 17 1.33 12.69 -9.16
N GLY A 18 0.27 12.34 -8.45
CA GLY A 18 -0.81 11.46 -8.91
C GLY A 18 -0.89 10.15 -8.10
N GLY A 19 -1.62 9.18 -8.63
CA GLY A 19 -1.86 7.87 -8.00
C GLY A 19 -3.31 7.68 -7.54
N LYS A 20 -3.71 6.42 -7.35
CA LYS A 20 -5.10 6.03 -7.04
C LYS A 20 -5.51 6.31 -5.58
N ARG A 21 -4.56 6.69 -4.71
CA ARG A 21 -4.80 6.97 -3.29
C ARG A 21 -5.56 5.84 -2.58
N VAL A 22 -5.17 4.60 -2.86
CA VAL A 22 -5.87 3.42 -2.34
C VAL A 22 -5.94 3.44 -0.81
N ARG A 23 -4.82 3.66 -0.14
CA ARG A 23 -4.71 3.66 1.33
C ARG A 23 -5.56 4.75 1.99
N PRO A 24 -5.48 6.02 1.58
CA PRO A 24 -6.42 7.05 2.02
C PRO A 24 -7.89 6.69 1.79
N ASN A 25 -8.23 6.14 0.61
CA ASN A 25 -9.60 5.76 0.30
C ASN A 25 -10.11 4.62 1.19
N LEU A 26 -9.28 3.61 1.46
CA LEU A 26 -9.63 2.52 2.39
C LEU A 26 -9.98 3.08 3.78
N LEU A 27 -9.15 4.00 4.31
CA LEU A 27 -9.41 4.65 5.60
C LEU A 27 -10.72 5.44 5.57
N PHE A 28 -10.90 6.30 4.59
CA PHE A 28 -12.08 7.19 4.53
C PHE A 28 -13.37 6.41 4.36
N LYS A 29 -13.37 5.38 3.50
CA LYS A 29 -14.56 4.58 3.22
C LYS A 29 -14.96 3.74 4.42
N LEU A 30 -14.01 3.06 5.09
CA LEU A 30 -14.32 2.30 6.30
C LEU A 30 -14.81 3.21 7.43
N TYR A 31 -14.19 4.38 7.63
CA TYR A 31 -14.62 5.35 8.64
C TYR A 31 -16.03 5.87 8.35
N HIS A 32 -16.32 6.18 7.08
CA HIS A 32 -17.66 6.55 6.63
C HIS A 32 -18.68 5.42 6.88
N ASP A 33 -18.32 4.20 6.52
CA ASP A 33 -19.23 3.04 6.62
C ASP A 33 -19.50 2.65 8.08
N PHE A 34 -18.63 3.03 9.03
CA PHE A 34 -18.94 3.01 10.46
C PHE A 34 -19.91 4.13 10.88
N GLY A 35 -20.26 5.05 9.98
CA GLY A 35 -21.25 6.11 10.17
C GLY A 35 -20.67 7.44 10.64
N TYR A 36 -19.43 7.74 10.28
CA TYR A 36 -18.75 8.98 10.62
C TYR A 36 -18.41 9.82 9.38
N GLU A 37 -18.50 11.14 9.51
CA GLU A 37 -18.02 12.05 8.48
C GLU A 37 -16.49 12.21 8.57
N VAL A 38 -15.84 12.33 7.40
CA VAL A 38 -14.38 12.50 7.31
C VAL A 38 -13.94 13.83 7.92
N ASP A 39 -13.40 13.78 9.11
CA ASP A 39 -12.89 14.91 9.88
C ASP A 39 -11.39 15.19 9.62
N ASN A 40 -10.81 16.14 10.35
CA ASN A 40 -9.40 16.47 10.23
C ASN A 40 -8.49 15.36 10.75
N ASN A 41 -8.91 14.60 11.77
CA ASN A 41 -8.13 13.47 12.27
C ASN A 41 -8.01 12.39 11.21
N ALA A 42 -9.13 12.00 10.57
CA ALA A 42 -9.13 11.05 9.47
C ALA A 42 -8.21 11.52 8.32
N ARG A 43 -8.23 12.83 7.97
CA ARG A 43 -7.36 13.39 6.92
C ARG A 43 -5.88 13.33 7.29
N TYR A 44 -5.51 13.63 8.54
CA TYR A 44 -4.13 13.54 9.01
C TYR A 44 -3.64 12.10 9.02
N LEU A 45 -4.44 11.15 9.53
CA LEU A 45 -4.10 9.74 9.55
C LEU A 45 -3.93 9.17 8.12
N ALA A 46 -4.84 9.49 7.22
CA ALA A 46 -4.74 9.10 5.81
C ALA A 46 -3.49 9.70 5.14
N GLY A 47 -3.19 10.98 5.44
CA GLY A 47 -1.97 11.64 4.98
C GLY A 47 -0.70 10.98 5.53
N ALA A 48 -0.70 10.54 6.80
CA ALA A 48 0.42 9.83 7.40
C ALA A 48 0.71 8.51 6.67
N VAL A 49 -0.32 7.69 6.43
CA VAL A 49 -0.16 6.41 5.70
C VAL A 49 0.31 6.64 4.25
N GLU A 50 -0.21 7.68 3.57
CA GLU A 50 0.22 8.02 2.21
C GLU A 50 1.65 8.56 2.16
N CYS A 51 2.12 9.29 3.18
CA CYS A 51 3.52 9.70 3.31
C CYS A 51 4.43 8.48 3.46
N ILE A 52 4.07 7.50 4.28
CA ILE A 52 4.80 6.24 4.42
C ILE A 52 4.87 5.51 3.08
N HIS A 53 3.75 5.36 2.39
CA HIS A 53 3.73 4.73 1.07
C HIS A 53 4.60 5.48 0.05
N THR A 54 4.55 6.81 0.07
CA THR A 54 5.28 7.60 -0.94
C THR A 54 6.78 7.56 -0.70
N TYR A 55 7.23 7.59 0.57
CA TYR A 55 8.65 7.48 0.85
C TYR A 55 9.20 6.12 0.40
N SER A 56 8.45 5.04 0.65
CA SER A 56 8.90 3.71 0.23
C SER A 56 9.08 3.63 -1.29
N LEU A 57 8.14 4.21 -2.06
CA LEU A 57 8.28 4.27 -3.52
C LEU A 57 9.49 5.09 -3.99
N ILE A 58 9.80 6.22 -3.32
CA ILE A 58 10.98 7.04 -3.66
C ILE A 58 12.26 6.24 -3.43
N HIS A 59 12.34 5.52 -2.30
CA HIS A 59 13.52 4.71 -1.97
C HIS A 59 13.61 3.46 -2.84
N ASP A 60 12.49 2.78 -3.12
CA ASP A 60 12.45 1.63 -4.02
C ASP A 60 12.99 1.96 -5.41
N ASP A 61 12.67 3.15 -5.94
CA ASP A 61 13.12 3.58 -7.27
C ASP A 61 14.64 3.84 -7.36
N LEU A 62 15.36 3.97 -6.23
CA LEU A 62 16.79 4.28 -6.23
C LEU A 62 17.63 3.18 -6.90
N PRO A 63 18.81 3.53 -7.48
CA PRO A 63 19.71 2.56 -8.11
C PRO A 63 20.20 1.44 -7.19
N ALA A 64 20.15 1.66 -5.87
CA ALA A 64 20.52 0.65 -4.87
C ALA A 64 19.42 -0.42 -4.64
N LEU A 65 18.19 -0.16 -5.11
CA LEU A 65 17.04 -1.06 -4.99
C LEU A 65 16.51 -1.44 -6.38
N ASP A 66 15.35 -0.92 -6.80
CA ASP A 66 14.72 -1.31 -8.06
C ASP A 66 15.37 -0.68 -9.29
N ASN A 67 16.05 0.46 -9.13
CA ASN A 67 16.69 1.22 -10.20
C ASN A 67 15.73 1.59 -11.32
N ASP A 68 14.55 2.08 -10.95
CA ASP A 68 13.48 2.45 -11.88
C ASP A 68 13.62 3.90 -12.35
N ASP A 69 13.69 4.13 -13.66
CA ASP A 69 13.73 5.47 -14.24
C ASP A 69 12.36 6.13 -14.35
N LEU A 70 11.29 5.32 -14.41
CA LEU A 70 9.92 5.78 -14.61
C LEU A 70 8.96 5.17 -13.56
N ARG A 71 8.09 6.02 -13.00
CA ARG A 71 6.97 5.64 -12.16
C ARG A 71 5.71 6.42 -12.54
N ARG A 72 4.62 5.73 -12.82
CA ARG A 72 3.36 6.36 -13.26
C ARG A 72 3.56 7.24 -14.51
N PHE A 73 4.32 6.75 -15.48
CA PHE A 73 4.68 7.45 -16.74
C PHE A 73 5.47 8.77 -16.54
N LYS A 74 6.06 8.98 -15.38
CA LYS A 74 6.90 10.15 -15.08
C LYS A 74 8.28 9.69 -14.63
N PRO A 75 9.33 10.48 -14.87
CA PRO A 75 10.65 10.21 -14.29
C PRO A 75 10.57 10.07 -12.78
N THR A 76 11.33 9.11 -12.23
CA THR A 76 11.40 8.88 -10.79
C THR A 76 12.10 10.03 -10.07
N ASN A 77 11.96 10.08 -8.75
CA ASN A 77 12.45 11.20 -7.95
C ASN A 77 13.96 11.40 -8.10
N HIS A 78 14.74 10.31 -8.08
CA HIS A 78 16.20 10.39 -8.21
C HIS A 78 16.66 10.82 -9.60
N ILE A 79 15.89 10.56 -10.66
CA ILE A 79 16.18 11.06 -12.01
C ILE A 79 15.97 12.58 -12.10
N VAL A 80 14.94 13.10 -11.40
CA VAL A 80 14.62 14.54 -11.46
C VAL A 80 15.49 15.38 -10.53
N TYR A 81 15.77 14.89 -9.33
CA TYR A 81 16.39 15.68 -8.26
C TYR A 81 17.80 15.22 -7.86
N GLY A 82 18.24 14.03 -8.29
CA GLY A 82 19.45 13.35 -7.87
C GLY A 82 19.19 12.41 -6.68
N GLU A 83 20.04 11.39 -6.52
CA GLU A 83 19.90 10.35 -5.50
C GLU A 83 19.93 10.91 -4.08
N ASP A 84 20.83 11.85 -3.80
CA ASP A 84 21.00 12.52 -2.51
C ASP A 84 19.72 13.23 -2.07
N ILE A 85 19.09 13.98 -2.96
CA ILE A 85 17.82 14.68 -2.67
C ILE A 85 16.66 13.70 -2.57
N ALA A 86 16.64 12.63 -3.38
CA ALA A 86 15.61 11.60 -3.31
C ALA A 86 15.65 10.85 -1.96
N ILE A 87 16.83 10.49 -1.47
CA ILE A 87 17.00 9.89 -0.13
C ILE A 87 16.42 10.82 0.94
N LEU A 88 16.83 12.10 0.93
CA LEU A 88 16.34 13.07 1.91
C LEU A 88 14.83 13.37 1.78
N ALA A 89 14.28 13.28 0.56
CA ALA A 89 12.84 13.42 0.34
C ALA A 89 12.05 12.25 0.95
N GLY A 90 12.55 11.03 0.83
CA GLY A 90 12.01 9.86 1.51
C GLY A 90 12.04 10.00 3.03
N ASP A 91 13.19 10.38 3.60
CA ASP A 91 13.34 10.63 5.05
C ASP A 91 12.41 11.74 5.53
N GLY A 92 12.26 12.79 4.71
CA GLY A 92 11.34 13.90 4.98
C GLY A 92 9.88 13.47 5.04
N LEU A 93 9.44 12.61 4.11
CA LEU A 93 8.08 12.05 4.10
C LEU A 93 7.85 11.08 5.26
N LEU A 94 8.83 10.22 5.55
CA LEU A 94 8.76 9.32 6.70
C LEU A 94 8.56 10.12 8.01
N THR A 95 9.33 11.18 8.22
CA THR A 95 9.20 12.05 9.38
C THR A 95 7.87 12.82 9.38
N LEU A 96 7.42 13.31 8.21
CA LEU A 96 6.16 14.02 8.05
C LEU A 96 4.95 13.15 8.42
N ALA A 97 5.01 11.85 8.22
CA ALA A 97 3.96 10.93 8.62
C ALA A 97 3.71 11.00 10.15
N PHE A 98 4.77 11.03 10.96
CA PHE A 98 4.64 11.18 12.40
C PHE A 98 4.17 12.61 12.82
N ASP A 99 4.60 13.64 12.11
CA ASP A 99 4.09 15.02 12.32
C ASP A 99 2.58 15.08 12.06
N PHE A 100 2.07 14.40 11.05
CA PHE A 100 0.62 14.33 10.81
C PHE A 100 -0.12 13.63 11.96
N ILE A 101 0.37 12.51 12.47
CA ILE A 101 -0.25 11.86 13.63
C ILE A 101 -0.19 12.79 14.87
N ALA A 102 0.94 13.46 15.10
CA ALA A 102 1.08 14.39 16.23
C ALA A 102 0.09 15.57 16.18
N LYS A 103 -0.40 15.94 14.99
CA LYS A 103 -1.43 16.99 14.82
C LYS A 103 -2.84 16.55 15.16
N THR A 104 -3.10 15.25 15.32
CA THR A 104 -4.43 14.73 15.61
C THR A 104 -4.85 14.88 17.07
N ASN A 105 -3.94 15.09 18.00
CA ASN A 105 -4.17 15.00 19.45
C ASN A 105 -4.73 13.63 19.91
N LEU A 106 -4.62 12.59 19.07
CA LEU A 106 -5.00 11.22 19.39
C LEU A 106 -3.90 10.55 20.23
N ASP A 107 -4.23 9.42 20.83
CA ASP A 107 -3.29 8.67 21.66
C ASP A 107 -2.23 7.89 20.85
N LEU A 108 -1.29 7.25 21.55
CA LEU A 108 -0.15 6.55 20.95
C LEU A 108 -0.54 5.27 20.18
N ARG A 109 -1.78 4.80 20.24
CA ARG A 109 -2.22 3.61 19.50
C ARG A 109 -2.04 3.78 17.98
N TYR A 110 -2.25 4.99 17.47
CA TYR A 110 -2.08 5.28 16.03
C TYR A 110 -0.61 5.23 15.59
N ILE A 111 0.30 5.70 16.44
CA ILE A 111 1.74 5.56 16.20
C ILE A 111 2.12 4.07 16.24
N LYS A 112 1.59 3.31 17.21
CA LYS A 112 1.87 1.88 17.32
C LYS A 112 1.40 1.12 16.07
N VAL A 113 0.19 1.39 15.57
CA VAL A 113 -0.32 0.80 14.33
C VAL A 113 0.62 1.12 13.17
N LEU A 114 1.00 2.40 12.98
CA LEU A 114 1.86 2.79 11.87
C LEU A 114 3.24 2.13 11.97
N THR A 115 3.88 2.17 13.13
CA THR A 115 5.24 1.64 13.32
C THR A 115 5.32 0.12 13.20
N GLN A 116 4.30 -0.61 13.65
CA GLN A 116 4.24 -2.05 13.49
C GLN A 116 4.10 -2.45 12.02
N ASN A 117 3.19 -1.80 11.30
CA ASN A 117 2.88 -2.16 9.92
C ASN A 117 3.90 -1.60 8.91
N ALA A 118 4.49 -0.43 9.14
CA ALA A 118 5.48 0.17 8.25
C ALA A 118 6.93 -0.25 8.57
N GLY A 119 7.18 -0.74 9.78
CA GLY A 119 8.52 -1.01 10.31
C GLY A 119 9.10 -2.36 9.89
N VAL A 120 10.16 -2.77 10.63
CA VAL A 120 10.93 -4.02 10.39
C VAL A 120 10.17 -5.31 10.67
N SER A 121 8.94 -5.23 11.17
CA SER A 121 8.02 -6.37 11.32
C SER A 121 6.88 -6.34 10.31
N GLY A 122 6.86 -5.38 9.40
CA GLY A 122 5.84 -5.16 8.39
C GLY A 122 6.45 -4.87 7.03
N MET A 123 6.13 -3.70 6.44
CA MET A 123 6.51 -3.33 5.08
C MET A 123 8.02 -3.44 4.80
N ILE A 124 8.88 -3.03 5.74
CA ILE A 124 10.35 -3.11 5.55
C ILE A 124 10.80 -4.58 5.46
N LEU A 125 10.24 -5.48 6.30
CA LEU A 125 10.53 -6.92 6.19
C LEU A 125 10.04 -7.47 4.84
N GLY A 126 8.85 -7.04 4.38
CA GLY A 126 8.34 -7.45 3.07
C GLY A 126 9.27 -7.04 1.92
N GLN A 127 9.84 -5.83 1.99
CA GLN A 127 10.84 -5.36 1.03
C GLN A 127 12.15 -6.16 1.12
N GLU A 128 12.61 -6.51 2.33
CA GLU A 128 13.79 -7.37 2.51
C GLU A 128 13.60 -8.75 1.88
N LEU A 129 12.45 -9.39 2.10
CA LEU A 129 12.14 -10.70 1.52
C LEU A 129 12.11 -10.67 -0.01
N ASP A 130 11.59 -9.59 -0.58
CA ASP A 130 11.56 -9.37 -2.03
C ASP A 130 12.98 -9.19 -2.61
N ILE A 131 13.81 -8.34 -2.01
CA ILE A 131 15.20 -8.10 -2.44
C ILE A 131 16.06 -9.37 -2.34
N LEU A 132 15.90 -10.16 -1.27
CA LEU A 132 16.65 -11.38 -1.06
C LEU A 132 16.10 -12.58 -1.84
N ASN A 133 14.97 -12.41 -2.55
CA ASN A 133 14.22 -13.50 -3.18
C ASN A 133 14.01 -14.69 -2.21
N ALA A 134 13.66 -14.35 -0.95
CA ALA A 134 13.59 -15.29 0.17
C ALA A 134 12.20 -15.96 0.29
N VAL A 135 11.62 -16.33 -0.87
CA VAL A 135 10.33 -17.01 -0.97
C VAL A 135 10.53 -18.37 -1.65
N ASP A 136 10.11 -19.44 -0.98
CA ASP A 136 10.33 -20.83 -1.39
C ASP A 136 9.02 -21.64 -1.53
N SER A 137 7.89 -21.03 -1.23
CA SER A 137 6.56 -21.64 -1.24
C SER A 137 5.48 -20.60 -1.50
N LEU A 138 4.27 -21.05 -1.88
CA LEU A 138 3.11 -20.17 -2.01
C LEU A 138 2.80 -19.45 -0.69
N GLU A 139 2.94 -20.14 0.44
CA GLU A 139 2.68 -19.55 1.77
C GLU A 139 3.66 -18.40 2.08
N THR A 140 4.95 -18.59 1.80
CA THR A 140 5.97 -17.54 2.03
C THR A 140 5.81 -16.39 1.03
N LEU A 141 5.36 -16.65 -0.20
CA LEU A 141 5.04 -15.62 -1.18
C LEU A 141 3.86 -14.75 -0.70
N GLU A 142 2.75 -15.37 -0.28
CA GLU A 142 1.61 -14.65 0.25
C GLU A 142 1.95 -13.84 1.50
N HIS A 143 2.83 -14.38 2.35
CA HIS A 143 3.32 -13.67 3.51
C HIS A 143 4.13 -12.42 3.10
N ALA A 144 5.01 -12.54 2.11
CA ALA A 144 5.76 -11.40 1.57
C ALA A 144 4.82 -10.34 0.94
N TYR A 145 3.79 -10.74 0.19
CA TYR A 145 2.77 -9.86 -0.35
C TYR A 145 1.99 -9.11 0.74
N TYR A 146 1.59 -9.84 1.79
CA TYR A 146 0.96 -9.19 2.95
C TYR A 146 1.89 -8.16 3.59
N LEU A 147 3.14 -8.52 3.85
CA LEU A 147 4.10 -7.62 4.49
C LEU A 147 4.37 -6.39 3.63
N LYS A 148 4.72 -6.56 2.35
CA LYS A 148 5.09 -5.48 1.45
C LYS A 148 3.90 -4.54 1.14
N THR A 149 2.70 -5.08 0.97
CA THR A 149 1.52 -4.33 0.50
C THR A 149 0.40 -4.28 1.53
N GLY A 150 0.02 -5.42 2.10
CA GLY A 150 -1.12 -5.54 3.01
C GLY A 150 -0.93 -4.83 4.33
N CYS A 151 0.29 -4.75 4.87
CA CYS A 151 0.57 -4.05 6.13
C CYS A 151 0.19 -2.56 6.08
N LEU A 152 0.38 -1.87 4.96
CA LEU A 152 -0.07 -0.48 4.85
C LEU A 152 -1.58 -0.36 4.60
N PHE A 153 -2.23 -1.38 4.04
CA PHE A 153 -3.70 -1.47 4.05
C PHE A 153 -4.21 -1.67 5.48
N ALA A 154 -3.54 -2.53 6.26
CA ALA A 154 -3.83 -2.71 7.67
C ALA A 154 -3.69 -1.40 8.46
N SER A 155 -2.62 -0.61 8.22
CA SER A 155 -2.50 0.71 8.85
C SER A 155 -3.71 1.60 8.59
N ALA A 156 -4.17 1.68 7.35
CA ALA A 156 -5.30 2.52 6.96
C ALA A 156 -6.61 2.05 7.61
N LEU A 157 -6.90 0.75 7.53
CA LEU A 157 -8.15 0.18 8.02
C LEU A 157 -8.18 0.11 9.56
N GLU A 158 -7.09 -0.26 10.23
CA GLU A 158 -7.00 -0.25 11.70
C GLU A 158 -7.15 1.16 12.27
N MET A 159 -6.51 2.17 11.65
CA MET A 159 -6.66 3.56 12.09
C MET A 159 -8.10 4.06 11.94
N ALA A 160 -8.80 3.70 10.85
CA ALA A 160 -10.22 4.02 10.68
C ALA A 160 -11.08 3.36 11.77
N THR A 161 -10.80 2.10 12.10
CA THR A 161 -11.52 1.32 13.10
C THR A 161 -11.32 1.89 14.51
N LEU A 162 -10.08 2.25 14.87
CA LEU A 162 -9.78 2.91 16.13
C LEU A 162 -10.45 4.28 16.22
N LEU A 163 -10.42 5.07 15.13
CA LEU A 163 -11.03 6.40 15.09
C LEU A 163 -12.55 6.33 15.25
N ALA A 164 -13.17 5.25 14.76
CA ALA A 164 -14.60 4.97 14.92
C ALA A 164 -14.95 4.36 16.31
N ASN A 165 -13.98 4.12 17.18
CA ASN A 165 -14.14 3.41 18.47
C ASN A 165 -14.78 2.01 18.29
N LYS A 166 -14.27 1.25 17.32
CA LYS A 166 -14.74 -0.10 16.95
C LYS A 166 -13.65 -1.16 17.16
N GLU A 167 -12.94 -1.08 18.29
CA GLU A 167 -11.82 -1.98 18.62
C GLU A 167 -12.20 -3.46 18.57
N ASP A 168 -13.44 -3.78 18.85
CA ASP A 168 -14.01 -5.15 18.74
C ASP A 168 -13.98 -5.71 17.31
N LYS A 169 -13.77 -4.87 16.29
CA LYS A 169 -13.69 -5.23 14.87
C LYS A 169 -12.26 -5.30 14.33
N ILE A 170 -11.25 -5.05 15.14
CA ILE A 170 -9.84 -4.95 14.68
C ILE A 170 -9.36 -6.25 13.99
N GLU A 171 -9.69 -7.42 14.54
CA GLU A 171 -9.21 -8.69 13.97
C GLU A 171 -9.86 -8.99 12.61
N ASP A 172 -11.16 -8.71 12.45
CA ASP A 172 -11.85 -8.85 11.17
C ASP A 172 -11.26 -7.89 10.13
N VAL A 173 -10.98 -6.66 10.55
CA VAL A 173 -10.39 -5.61 9.70
C VAL A 173 -8.95 -5.96 9.28
N ARG A 174 -8.15 -6.55 10.18
CA ARG A 174 -6.81 -7.06 9.85
C ARG A 174 -6.87 -8.19 8.83
N LYS A 175 -7.85 -9.09 8.98
CA LYS A 175 -8.06 -10.15 8.00
C LYS A 175 -8.40 -9.57 6.63
N VAL A 176 -9.32 -8.60 6.55
CA VAL A 176 -9.63 -7.89 5.30
C VAL A 176 -8.38 -7.26 4.69
N ALA A 177 -7.57 -6.55 5.49
CA ALA A 177 -6.36 -5.90 5.02
C ALA A 177 -5.32 -6.89 4.47
N ARG A 178 -5.14 -8.02 5.15
CA ARG A 178 -4.23 -9.09 4.74
C ARG A 178 -4.67 -9.68 3.40
N ASP A 179 -5.91 -10.15 3.35
CA ASP A 179 -6.44 -10.83 2.16
C ASP A 179 -6.48 -9.87 0.95
N LEU A 180 -6.81 -8.59 1.18
CA LEU A 180 -6.79 -7.55 0.15
C LEU A 180 -5.37 -7.24 -0.35
N GLY A 181 -4.37 -7.21 0.55
CA GLY A 181 -2.97 -7.00 0.18
C GLY A 181 -2.44 -8.13 -0.69
N ILE A 182 -2.74 -9.37 -0.34
CA ILE A 182 -2.39 -10.57 -1.13
C ILE A 182 -3.11 -10.54 -2.48
N ALA A 183 -4.43 -10.32 -2.48
CA ALA A 183 -5.23 -10.25 -3.70
C ALA A 183 -4.72 -9.17 -4.66
N PHE A 184 -4.32 -8.01 -4.13
CA PHE A 184 -3.78 -6.89 -4.92
C PHE A 184 -2.50 -7.29 -5.65
N GLN A 185 -1.57 -7.98 -4.99
CA GLN A 185 -0.31 -8.43 -5.60
C GLN A 185 -0.55 -9.56 -6.60
N ILE A 186 -1.40 -10.54 -6.29
CA ILE A 186 -1.77 -11.60 -7.25
C ILE A 186 -2.37 -10.98 -8.51
N GLN A 187 -3.24 -9.98 -8.36
CA GLN A 187 -3.84 -9.29 -9.50
C GLN A 187 -2.78 -8.54 -10.34
N ASP A 188 -1.84 -7.86 -9.69
CA ASP A 188 -0.74 -7.18 -10.39
C ASP A 188 0.13 -8.20 -11.15
N ASP A 189 0.49 -9.35 -10.56
CA ASP A 189 1.25 -10.44 -11.24
C ASP A 189 0.50 -11.01 -12.46
N LEU A 190 -0.82 -11.27 -12.31
CA LEU A 190 -1.65 -11.76 -13.41
C LEU A 190 -1.75 -10.75 -14.56
N LEU A 191 -1.84 -9.45 -14.24
CA LEU A 191 -1.85 -8.38 -15.24
C LEU A 191 -0.53 -8.28 -16.00
N GLU A 192 0.62 -8.49 -15.34
CA GLU A 192 1.93 -8.48 -15.99
C GLU A 192 2.08 -9.60 -17.04
N VAL A 193 1.50 -10.78 -16.77
CA VAL A 193 1.56 -11.92 -17.70
C VAL A 193 0.54 -11.81 -18.84
N THR A 194 -0.61 -11.13 -18.61
CA THR A 194 -1.74 -11.12 -19.56
C THR A 194 -1.79 -9.87 -20.44
N LYS A 195 -1.16 -8.74 -20.05
CA LYS A 195 -1.17 -7.48 -20.80
C LYS A 195 0.11 -7.27 -21.60
N ASP A 196 -0.03 -6.69 -22.80
CA ASP A 196 1.10 -6.19 -23.57
C ASP A 196 1.82 -5.06 -22.80
N THR A 197 3.15 -5.12 -22.81
CA THR A 197 4.07 -4.22 -22.11
C THR A 197 3.86 -2.73 -22.36
N SER A 198 3.16 -2.35 -23.42
CA SER A 198 2.84 -0.94 -23.74
C SER A 198 1.80 -0.28 -22.82
N GLU A 199 1.05 -1.06 -22.01
CA GLU A 199 -0.03 -0.57 -21.15
C GLU A 199 0.37 -0.44 -19.66
N ILE A 200 1.51 -0.99 -19.24
CA ILE A 200 1.86 -1.14 -17.82
C ILE A 200 2.56 0.10 -17.24
N GLY A 201 3.11 0.99 -18.07
CA GLY A 201 3.69 2.28 -17.60
C GLY A 201 4.96 2.18 -16.76
N LYS A 202 5.59 1.01 -16.70
CA LYS A 202 6.93 0.76 -16.14
C LYS A 202 7.93 0.59 -17.29
N SER A 203 9.22 0.88 -17.05
CA SER A 203 10.27 0.52 -18.01
C SER A 203 10.41 -0.99 -18.02
N ASN A 204 10.33 -1.63 -19.20
CA ASN A 204 10.46 -3.09 -19.42
C ASN A 204 11.80 -3.70 -18.95
N THR A 205 12.69 -2.93 -18.36
CA THR A 205 14.04 -3.38 -18.01
C THR A 205 14.22 -3.79 -16.56
N SER A 206 13.34 -3.36 -15.64
CA SER A 206 13.50 -3.64 -14.22
C SER A 206 12.97 -5.03 -13.81
N ASP A 207 11.80 -5.45 -14.31
CA ASP A 207 11.15 -6.68 -13.87
C ASP A 207 11.62 -7.94 -14.64
N LEU A 208 12.06 -7.78 -15.92
CA LEU A 208 12.64 -8.88 -16.70
C LEU A 208 14.05 -9.31 -16.24
N ASN A 209 14.72 -8.51 -15.40
CA ASN A 209 16.05 -8.82 -14.87
C ASN A 209 16.06 -9.29 -13.40
N ARG A 210 14.89 -9.34 -12.73
CA ARG A 210 14.75 -9.92 -11.40
C ARG A 210 14.03 -11.26 -11.52
N ASP A 211 14.73 -12.34 -11.15
CA ASP A 211 14.13 -13.67 -10.90
C ASP A 211 13.23 -13.65 -9.64
N SER A 212 12.41 -12.59 -9.46
CA SER A 212 11.49 -12.52 -8.31
C SER A 212 10.35 -13.51 -8.50
N ALA A 213 10.09 -14.31 -7.47
CA ALA A 213 8.98 -15.24 -7.48
C ALA A 213 7.64 -14.49 -7.52
N THR A 214 6.76 -14.89 -8.42
CA THR A 214 5.38 -14.38 -8.58
C THR A 214 4.38 -15.50 -8.34
N ILE A 215 3.08 -15.20 -8.28
CA ILE A 215 2.04 -16.22 -8.12
C ILE A 215 2.12 -17.30 -9.21
N THR A 216 2.52 -16.94 -10.42
CA THR A 216 2.65 -17.85 -11.55
C THR A 216 3.87 -18.78 -11.44
N SER A 217 4.79 -18.52 -10.52
CA SER A 217 5.88 -19.45 -10.16
C SER A 217 5.37 -20.68 -9.40
N TYR A 218 4.22 -20.57 -8.74
CA TYR A 218 3.64 -21.62 -7.88
C TYR A 218 2.31 -22.17 -8.37
N LEU A 219 1.52 -21.39 -9.11
CA LEU A 219 0.20 -21.77 -9.60
C LEU A 219 0.09 -21.54 -11.11
N ALA A 220 -0.61 -22.45 -11.80
CA ALA A 220 -1.06 -22.18 -13.16
C ALA A 220 -2.04 -20.99 -13.20
N LEU A 221 -2.12 -20.27 -14.33
CA LEU A 221 -2.94 -19.05 -14.43
C LEU A 221 -4.38 -19.23 -13.97
N ASP A 222 -5.04 -20.30 -14.39
CA ASP A 222 -6.42 -20.58 -13.98
C ASP A 222 -6.55 -20.80 -12.47
N ALA A 223 -5.58 -21.52 -11.87
CA ALA A 223 -5.55 -21.74 -10.43
C ALA A 223 -5.25 -20.46 -9.65
N ALA A 224 -4.39 -19.58 -10.17
CA ALA A 224 -4.09 -18.27 -9.59
C ALA A 224 -5.33 -17.35 -9.64
N GLN A 225 -6.08 -17.37 -10.75
CA GLN A 225 -7.33 -16.64 -10.90
C GLN A 225 -8.41 -17.15 -9.93
N ASP A 226 -8.56 -18.48 -9.79
CA ASP A 226 -9.48 -19.09 -8.83
C ASP A 226 -9.10 -18.74 -7.39
N HIS A 227 -7.80 -18.69 -7.09
CA HIS A 227 -7.30 -18.29 -5.77
C HIS A 227 -7.60 -16.81 -5.47
N LEU A 228 -7.38 -15.92 -6.43
CA LEU A 228 -7.74 -14.50 -6.35
C LEU A 228 -9.24 -14.32 -6.07
N ASN A 229 -10.11 -15.04 -6.79
CA ASN A 229 -11.55 -14.97 -6.60
C ASN A 229 -11.96 -15.40 -5.19
N LYS A 230 -11.38 -16.47 -4.65
CA LYS A 230 -11.62 -16.94 -3.28
C LYS A 230 -11.19 -15.93 -2.22
N LEU A 231 -10.08 -15.22 -2.42
CA LEU A 231 -9.65 -14.14 -1.54
C LEU A 231 -10.70 -13.02 -1.51
N PHE A 232 -11.19 -12.57 -2.66
CA PHE A 232 -12.23 -11.54 -2.73
C PHE A 232 -13.55 -11.99 -2.10
N GLU A 233 -13.99 -13.23 -2.33
CA GLU A 233 -15.15 -13.81 -1.64
C GLU A 233 -14.97 -13.78 -0.11
N GLY A 234 -13.81 -14.18 0.39
CA GLY A 234 -13.48 -14.14 1.83
C GLY A 234 -13.46 -12.73 2.40
N ILE A 235 -12.95 -11.76 1.64
CA ILE A 235 -12.98 -10.33 2.00
C ILE A 235 -14.43 -9.85 2.16
N PHE A 236 -15.30 -10.10 1.16
CA PHE A 236 -16.69 -9.67 1.21
C PHE A 236 -17.46 -10.33 2.35
N GLN A 237 -17.27 -11.63 2.59
CA GLN A 237 -17.86 -12.33 3.74
C GLN A 237 -17.41 -11.70 5.07
N THR A 238 -16.13 -11.32 5.19
CA THR A 238 -15.63 -10.69 6.41
C THR A 238 -16.18 -9.26 6.58
N LEU A 239 -16.32 -8.49 5.49
CA LEU A 239 -16.95 -7.17 5.52
C LEU A 239 -18.41 -7.24 5.98
N ASP A 240 -19.16 -8.25 5.56
CA ASP A 240 -20.56 -8.45 5.99
C ASP A 240 -20.67 -8.67 7.52
N LEU A 241 -19.62 -9.22 8.18
CA LEU A 241 -19.57 -9.40 9.64
C LEU A 241 -19.31 -8.09 10.41
N LEU A 242 -18.83 -7.04 9.75
CA LEU A 242 -18.53 -5.77 10.39
C LEU A 242 -19.81 -4.98 10.77
N ASN A 243 -20.96 -5.32 10.19
CA ASN A 243 -22.23 -4.61 10.37
C ASN A 243 -22.10 -3.11 10.08
N LEU A 244 -21.55 -2.80 8.91
CA LEU A 244 -21.35 -1.44 8.42
C LEU A 244 -22.71 -0.77 8.11
N LYS A 245 -22.78 0.55 8.17
CA LYS A 245 -24.00 1.33 7.85
C LYS A 245 -24.18 1.56 6.37
N ASP A 246 -23.05 1.57 5.64
CA ASP A 246 -22.98 1.77 4.19
C ASP A 246 -22.04 0.75 3.57
N ASP A 247 -22.07 0.63 2.24
CA ASP A 247 -21.27 -0.33 1.46
C ASP A 247 -20.19 0.37 0.61
N THR A 248 -19.73 1.57 1.02
CA THR A 248 -18.80 2.34 0.18
C THR A 248 -17.43 1.69 0.08
N LEU A 249 -16.96 1.02 1.16
CA LEU A 249 -15.74 0.24 1.15
C LEU A 249 -15.88 -1.01 0.29
N LYS A 250 -17.00 -1.74 0.42
CA LYS A 250 -17.29 -2.95 -0.36
C LYS A 250 -17.33 -2.63 -1.85
N THR A 251 -18.03 -1.56 -2.23
CA THR A 251 -18.08 -1.06 -3.61
C THR A 251 -16.68 -0.72 -4.13
N TYR A 252 -15.87 -0.01 -3.35
CA TYR A 252 -14.52 0.37 -3.74
C TYR A 252 -13.60 -0.85 -3.94
N ILE A 253 -13.70 -1.85 -3.08
CA ILE A 253 -12.94 -3.11 -3.23
C ILE A 253 -13.42 -3.87 -4.48
N SER A 254 -14.72 -3.89 -4.77
CA SER A 254 -15.26 -4.46 -6.00
C SER A 254 -14.70 -3.76 -7.25
N GLU A 255 -14.66 -2.42 -7.25
CA GLU A 255 -14.02 -1.64 -8.34
C GLU A 255 -12.51 -1.94 -8.49
N MET A 256 -11.83 -2.28 -7.39
CA MET A 256 -10.43 -2.73 -7.45
C MET A 256 -10.29 -4.13 -8.05
N MET A 257 -11.24 -5.03 -7.77
CA MET A 257 -11.32 -6.37 -8.36
C MET A 257 -11.56 -6.31 -9.87
N ASP A 258 -12.45 -5.41 -10.32
CA ASP A 258 -12.84 -5.25 -11.73
C ASP A 258 -11.78 -4.56 -12.61
N ARG A 259 -10.58 -4.31 -12.10
CA ARG A 259 -9.47 -3.89 -12.94
C ARG A 259 -9.27 -4.96 -14.00
N SER A 260 -9.69 -4.64 -15.22
CA SER A 260 -9.64 -5.58 -16.35
C SER A 260 -8.27 -6.23 -16.47
N ILE A 261 -8.29 -7.53 -16.23
CA ILE A 261 -7.23 -8.47 -16.63
C ILE A 261 -7.20 -8.51 -18.14
#